data_15daf4add748967ce38cb8df86872fdd
#
_entry.id   15daf4add748967ce38cb8df86872fdd
#
_cell.length_a   1.000
_cell.length_b   1.000
_cell.length_c   1.000
_cell.angle_alpha   90.00
_cell.angle_beta   90.00
_cell.angle_gamma   90.00
#
_symmetry.space_group_name_H-M   'P 1'
#
loop_
_entity.id
_entity.type
_entity.pdbx_description
1 polymer ?
#
loop_
_entity_poly.entity_id
_entity_poly.type
_entity_poly.pdbx_seq_one_letter_code
_entity_poly.pdbx_strand_id
1 'polypeptide(L)'
;MSIAVAFAILFYYGDKRWIPLLLLAAVAAIPLLPQSVVTRLSSMVSGKDSSSNFRLYIWQGIFLLLLDHGVTGIGLGPGSFAKVYADYARARATVGVPHSHMLWTEMLVETGVFGLVTCLWMFLGIVRRSACGAVRAAPGIRRLTLCACLGALVGISLTFFVEYVWFYPRDLFAFFLVCGIALGLLRADDAAFRAPAEA
;
A
#
# COMPACT_ATOMS: atom_id res chain seq x y z
N MET A 1 -7.31 6.83 -5.52
CA MET A 1 -8.33 6.14 -6.35
C MET A 1 -8.08 6.29 -7.86
N SER A 2 -7.87 7.49 -8.39
CA SER A 2 -7.73 7.71 -9.86
C SER A 2 -6.59 6.91 -10.51
N ILE A 3 -5.43 6.80 -9.89
CA ILE A 3 -4.29 6.04 -10.41
C ILE A 3 -4.60 4.53 -10.46
N ALA A 4 -5.27 3.99 -9.44
CA ALA A 4 -5.65 2.58 -9.42
C ALA A 4 -6.65 2.23 -10.54
N VAL A 5 -7.62 3.11 -10.78
CA VAL A 5 -8.59 2.96 -11.86
C VAL A 5 -7.92 3.05 -13.24
N ALA A 6 -7.03 4.03 -13.43
CA ALA A 6 -6.26 4.16 -14.69
C ALA A 6 -5.39 2.93 -14.93
N PHE A 7 -4.70 2.42 -13.91
CA PHE A 7 -3.89 1.21 -14.00
C PHE A 7 -4.75 -0.02 -14.35
N ALA A 8 -5.93 -0.18 -13.71
CA ALA A 8 -6.84 -1.27 -13.99
C ALA A 8 -7.35 -1.25 -15.43
N ILE A 9 -7.70 -0.07 -15.95
CA ILE A 9 -8.15 0.11 -17.33
C ILE A 9 -7.02 -0.24 -18.31
N LEU A 10 -5.83 0.31 -18.12
CA LEU A 10 -4.66 0.03 -18.96
C LEU A 10 -4.29 -1.46 -18.97
N PHE A 11 -4.35 -2.09 -17.81
CA PHE A 11 -4.03 -3.51 -17.66
C PHE A 11 -5.10 -4.41 -18.31
N TYR A 12 -6.39 -4.02 -18.17
CA TYR A 12 -7.52 -4.76 -18.75
C TYR A 12 -7.50 -4.76 -20.28
N TYR A 13 -7.36 -3.58 -20.87
CA TYR A 13 -7.39 -3.44 -22.32
C TYR A 13 -6.06 -3.79 -22.99
N GLY A 14 -4.95 -3.74 -22.24
CA GLY A 14 -3.61 -4.01 -22.77
C GLY A 14 -3.13 -3.00 -23.81
N ASP A 15 -3.88 -1.91 -24.02
CA ASP A 15 -3.60 -0.92 -25.04
C ASP A 15 -2.81 0.26 -24.46
N LYS A 16 -1.52 0.26 -24.76
CA LYS A 16 -0.59 1.31 -24.31
C LYS A 16 -0.86 2.69 -24.94
N ARG A 17 -1.73 2.77 -25.96
CA ARG A 17 -2.08 4.04 -26.62
C ARG A 17 -2.77 5.04 -25.70
N TRP A 18 -3.41 4.55 -24.63
CA TRP A 18 -4.04 5.40 -23.61
C TRP A 18 -3.06 6.06 -22.66
N ILE A 19 -1.82 5.58 -22.53
CA ILE A 19 -0.82 6.14 -21.62
C ILE A 19 -0.55 7.62 -21.93
N PRO A 20 -0.21 8.02 -23.17
CA PRO A 20 0.03 9.43 -23.47
C PRO A 20 -1.22 10.31 -23.28
N LEU A 21 -2.42 9.77 -23.56
CA LEU A 21 -3.67 10.52 -23.35
C LEU A 21 -3.93 10.73 -21.84
N LEU A 22 -3.70 9.72 -21.01
CA LEU A 22 -3.84 9.85 -19.55
C LEU A 22 -2.80 10.80 -18.96
N LEU A 23 -1.56 10.78 -19.46
CA LEU A 23 -0.53 11.73 -19.06
C LEU A 23 -0.90 13.16 -19.48
N LEU A 24 -1.38 13.33 -20.70
CA LEU A 24 -1.86 14.63 -21.18
C LEU A 24 -3.03 15.14 -20.34
N ALA A 25 -4.00 14.29 -20.04
CA ALA A 25 -5.13 14.63 -19.19
C ALA A 25 -4.68 15.01 -17.77
N ALA A 26 -3.71 14.28 -17.21
CA ALA A 26 -3.14 14.59 -15.91
C ALA A 26 -2.43 15.97 -15.90
N VAL A 27 -1.65 16.28 -16.94
CA VAL A 27 -0.99 17.59 -17.08
C VAL A 27 -2.03 18.69 -17.30
N ALA A 28 -3.04 18.48 -18.13
CA ALA A 28 -4.13 19.42 -18.37
C ALA A 28 -4.99 19.67 -17.11
N ALA A 29 -5.02 18.74 -16.16
CA ALA A 29 -5.72 18.91 -14.89
C ALA A 29 -4.95 19.75 -13.87
N ILE A 30 -3.64 19.99 -14.05
CA ILE A 30 -2.82 20.78 -13.08
C ILE A 30 -3.40 22.17 -12.83
N PRO A 31 -3.82 22.95 -13.84
CA PRO A 31 -4.40 24.27 -13.61
C PRO A 31 -5.75 24.25 -12.86
N LEU A 32 -6.43 23.10 -12.88
CA LEU A 32 -7.73 22.91 -12.21
C LEU A 32 -7.58 22.46 -10.75
N LEU A 33 -6.35 22.24 -10.28
CA LEU A 33 -6.11 21.84 -8.90
C LEU A 33 -6.47 22.97 -7.95
N PRO A 34 -7.16 22.64 -6.83
CA PRO A 34 -7.42 23.63 -5.76
C PRO A 34 -6.12 24.26 -5.26
N GLN A 35 -6.15 25.55 -4.94
CA GLN A 35 -4.97 26.29 -4.47
C GLN A 35 -4.31 25.60 -3.25
N SER A 36 -5.08 24.96 -2.39
CA SER A 36 -4.57 24.17 -1.25
C SER A 36 -3.66 23.00 -1.67
N VAL A 37 -3.95 22.36 -2.80
CA VAL A 37 -3.13 21.26 -3.36
C VAL A 37 -1.85 21.83 -3.95
N VAL A 38 -1.94 22.93 -4.72
CA VAL A 38 -0.78 23.61 -5.32
C VAL A 38 0.19 24.09 -4.23
N THR A 39 -0.34 24.74 -3.18
CA THR A 39 0.46 25.21 -2.04
C THR A 39 1.15 24.04 -1.33
N ARG A 40 0.45 22.91 -1.16
CA ARG A 40 1.02 21.71 -0.55
C ARG A 40 2.13 21.09 -1.39
N LEU A 41 1.95 21.01 -2.70
CA LEU A 41 2.98 20.52 -3.62
C LEU A 41 4.21 21.42 -3.60
N SER A 42 4.01 22.73 -3.63
CA SER A 42 5.12 23.71 -3.58
C SER A 42 5.88 23.66 -2.25
N SER A 43 5.19 23.45 -1.11
CA SER A 43 5.84 23.31 0.20
C SER A 43 6.68 22.02 0.29
N MET A 44 6.22 20.93 -0.31
CA MET A 44 6.98 19.67 -0.37
C MET A 44 8.27 19.84 -1.20
N VAL A 45 8.17 20.50 -2.35
CA VAL A 45 9.35 20.76 -3.23
C VAL A 45 10.35 21.73 -2.58
N SER A 46 9.86 22.71 -1.84
CA SER A 46 10.72 23.71 -1.17
C SER A 46 11.37 23.23 0.14
N GLY A 47 11.10 22.00 0.58
CA GLY A 47 11.63 21.43 1.83
C GLY A 47 11.13 22.11 3.12
N LYS A 48 10.15 23.01 3.01
CA LYS A 48 9.55 23.74 4.14
C LYS A 48 8.32 23.02 4.75
N ASP A 49 8.07 21.79 4.30
CA ASP A 49 6.95 21.01 4.81
C ASP A 49 7.27 20.48 6.21
N SER A 50 6.62 21.05 7.21
CA SER A 50 6.74 20.66 8.62
C SER A 50 6.36 19.17 8.85
N SER A 51 5.43 18.63 8.05
CA SER A 51 4.99 17.24 8.13
C SER A 51 6.09 16.28 7.69
N SER A 52 6.82 16.61 6.63
CA SER A 52 7.94 15.79 6.16
C SER A 52 9.11 15.80 7.15
N ASN A 53 9.43 16.96 7.70
CA ASN A 53 10.48 17.09 8.73
C ASN A 53 10.10 16.33 10.01
N PHE A 54 8.82 16.37 10.41
CA PHE A 54 8.33 15.62 11.55
C PHE A 54 8.52 14.11 11.37
N ARG A 55 8.20 13.57 10.19
CA ARG A 55 8.43 12.15 9.87
C ARG A 55 9.91 11.78 9.88
N LEU A 56 10.78 12.65 9.38
CA LEU A 56 12.23 12.41 9.43
C LEU A 56 12.75 12.26 10.86
N TYR A 57 12.27 13.07 11.81
CA TYR A 57 12.64 12.90 13.22
C TYR A 57 12.11 11.58 13.80
N ILE A 58 10.89 11.16 13.42
CA ILE A 58 10.36 9.85 13.82
C ILE A 58 11.25 8.73 13.29
N TRP A 59 11.61 8.76 12.02
CA TRP A 59 12.42 7.71 11.41
C TRP A 59 13.85 7.66 11.95
N GLN A 60 14.43 8.79 12.36
CA GLN A 60 15.71 8.81 13.06
C GLN A 60 15.64 8.06 14.39
N GLY A 61 14.59 8.26 15.17
CA GLY A 61 14.36 7.52 16.42
C GLY A 61 14.13 6.02 16.15
N ILE A 62 13.32 5.70 15.13
CA ILE A 62 13.07 4.32 14.72
C ILE A 62 14.35 3.61 14.32
N PHE A 63 15.27 4.27 13.62
CA PHE A 63 16.55 3.66 13.25
C PHE A 63 17.29 3.15 14.47
N LEU A 64 17.33 3.92 15.55
CA LEU A 64 17.97 3.48 16.80
C LEU A 64 17.19 2.34 17.47
N LEU A 65 15.86 2.43 17.51
CA LEU A 65 15.01 1.37 18.04
C LEU A 65 15.24 0.05 17.28
N LEU A 66 15.45 0.11 15.96
CA LEU A 66 15.71 -1.07 15.15
C LEU A 66 17.09 -1.69 15.39
N LEU A 67 18.08 -0.93 15.87
CA LEU A 67 19.37 -1.51 16.28
C LEU A 67 19.20 -2.47 17.46
N ASP A 68 18.25 -2.18 18.37
CA ASP A 68 18.01 -3.00 19.55
C ASP A 68 16.94 -4.08 19.30
N HIS A 69 15.89 -3.77 18.52
CA HIS A 69 14.70 -4.62 18.38
C HIS A 69 14.42 -5.10 16.95
N GLY A 70 15.25 -4.78 15.96
CA GLY A 70 14.95 -5.04 14.54
C GLY A 70 14.80 -6.52 14.18
N VAL A 71 15.40 -7.43 14.93
CA VAL A 71 15.27 -8.88 14.67
C VAL A 71 13.96 -9.44 15.22
N THR A 72 13.65 -9.15 16.49
CA THR A 72 12.50 -9.72 17.21
C THR A 72 11.24 -8.87 17.12
N GLY A 73 11.41 -7.56 16.88
CA GLY A 73 10.35 -6.57 17.03
C GLY A 73 10.06 -6.26 18.51
N ILE A 74 9.21 -5.25 18.72
CA ILE A 74 8.75 -4.84 20.06
C ILE A 74 7.46 -5.52 20.49
N GLY A 75 6.85 -6.32 19.61
CA GLY A 75 5.56 -6.98 19.81
C GLY A 75 4.38 -6.16 19.29
N LEU A 76 3.35 -6.90 18.85
CA LEU A 76 2.07 -6.35 18.43
C LEU A 76 1.25 -5.92 19.64
N GLY A 77 0.60 -4.76 19.55
CA GLY A 77 -0.35 -4.37 20.59
C GLY A 77 -0.74 -2.90 20.53
N PRO A 78 -1.92 -2.54 21.05
CA PRO A 78 -2.36 -1.17 21.07
C PRO A 78 -1.42 -0.30 21.92
N GLY A 79 -0.76 0.67 21.28
CA GLY A 79 0.16 1.59 21.91
C GLY A 79 1.54 1.03 22.26
N SER A 80 1.91 -0.19 21.82
CA SER A 80 3.27 -0.74 22.02
C SER A 80 4.31 0.15 21.34
N PHE A 81 4.06 0.59 20.11
CA PHE A 81 4.94 1.53 19.41
C PHE A 81 5.19 2.80 20.25
N ALA A 82 4.14 3.50 20.65
CA ALA A 82 4.27 4.77 21.38
C ALA A 82 5.05 4.62 22.70
N LYS A 83 4.86 3.50 23.41
CA LYS A 83 5.54 3.23 24.69
C LYS A 83 7.04 3.00 24.52
N VAL A 84 7.42 2.13 23.58
CA VAL A 84 8.83 1.78 23.38
C VAL A 84 9.56 2.90 22.64
N TYR A 85 8.92 3.50 21.61
CA TYR A 85 9.50 4.58 20.84
C TYR A 85 9.82 5.83 21.67
N ALA A 86 9.11 6.07 22.78
CA ALA A 86 9.35 7.23 23.64
C ALA A 86 10.81 7.35 24.11
N ASP A 87 11.48 6.22 24.35
CA ASP A 87 12.88 6.17 24.79
C ASP A 87 13.87 6.47 23.67
N TYR A 88 13.44 6.34 22.42
CA TYR A 88 14.25 6.56 21.20
C TYR A 88 13.94 7.87 20.50
N ALA A 89 12.92 8.62 20.95
CA ALA A 89 12.48 9.84 20.31
C ALA A 89 13.58 10.91 20.26
N ARG A 90 13.95 11.36 19.06
CA ARG A 90 15.02 12.36 18.83
C ARG A 90 14.54 13.80 18.96
N ALA A 91 13.26 14.04 18.88
CA ALA A 91 12.67 15.35 19.09
C ALA A 91 11.50 15.24 20.06
N ARG A 92 11.42 16.17 21.01
CA ARG A 92 10.35 16.18 22.03
C ARG A 92 8.95 16.17 21.39
N ALA A 93 8.80 16.80 20.22
CA ALA A 93 7.55 16.81 19.48
C ALA A 93 7.11 15.43 18.96
N THR A 94 8.04 14.44 18.89
CA THR A 94 7.74 13.07 18.40
C THR A 94 7.48 12.08 19.54
N VAL A 95 7.58 12.50 20.79
CA VAL A 95 7.23 11.66 21.95
C VAL A 95 5.73 11.40 21.94
N GLY A 96 5.32 10.14 22.03
CA GLY A 96 3.92 9.74 22.08
C GLY A 96 3.23 9.64 20.71
N VAL A 97 3.97 9.69 19.59
CA VAL A 97 3.37 9.37 18.29
C VAL A 97 2.85 7.92 18.29
N PRO A 98 1.66 7.67 17.70
CA PRO A 98 1.02 6.36 17.77
C PRO A 98 1.64 5.30 16.84
N HIS A 99 2.37 5.71 15.80
CA HIS A 99 2.93 4.83 14.77
C HIS A 99 4.01 5.53 13.92
N SER A 100 4.73 4.76 13.11
CA SER A 100 5.88 5.20 12.30
C SER A 100 5.55 6.05 11.05
N HIS A 101 4.29 6.21 10.69
CA HIS A 101 3.84 6.79 9.41
C HIS A 101 4.34 6.07 8.15
N MET A 102 4.65 4.77 8.25
CA MET A 102 5.04 3.94 7.12
C MET A 102 4.73 2.47 7.44
N LEU A 103 3.94 1.79 6.61
CA LEU A 103 3.50 0.42 6.88
C LEU A 103 4.69 -0.54 7.05
N TRP A 104 5.65 -0.49 6.15
CA TRP A 104 6.78 -1.42 6.17
C TRP A 104 7.67 -1.24 7.39
N THR A 105 7.87 0.01 7.80
CA THR A 105 8.63 0.34 9.00
C THR A 105 7.88 -0.10 10.26
N GLU A 106 6.56 0.10 10.30
CA GLU A 106 5.74 -0.36 11.42
C GLU A 106 5.80 -1.88 11.56
N MET A 107 5.62 -2.62 10.45
CA MET A 107 5.75 -4.08 10.44
C MET A 107 7.13 -4.52 10.93
N LEU A 108 8.20 -3.86 10.50
CA LEU A 108 9.55 -4.18 10.95
C LEU A 108 9.73 -3.91 12.44
N VAL A 109 9.24 -2.77 12.93
CA VAL A 109 9.34 -2.39 14.35
C VAL A 109 8.53 -3.34 15.24
N GLU A 110 7.30 -3.65 14.87
CA GLU A 110 6.42 -4.45 15.71
C GLU A 110 6.73 -5.96 15.65
N THR A 111 7.05 -6.48 14.46
CA THR A 111 7.16 -7.93 14.23
C THR A 111 8.58 -8.41 13.89
N GLY A 112 9.52 -7.48 13.81
CA GLY A 112 10.90 -7.77 13.42
C GLY A 112 11.04 -8.15 11.94
N VAL A 113 12.28 -8.53 11.58
CA VAL A 113 12.61 -8.88 10.19
C VAL A 113 11.79 -10.07 9.67
N PHE A 114 11.51 -11.05 10.50
CA PHE A 114 10.75 -12.24 10.09
C PHE A 114 9.29 -11.91 9.77
N GLY A 115 8.66 -11.05 10.57
CA GLY A 115 7.30 -10.60 10.32
C GLY A 115 7.21 -9.73 9.07
N LEU A 116 8.15 -8.81 8.86
CA LEU A 116 8.23 -8.02 7.63
C LEU A 116 8.40 -8.89 6.40
N VAL A 117 9.33 -9.86 6.41
CA VAL A 117 9.55 -10.78 5.27
C VAL A 117 8.29 -11.57 4.97
N THR A 118 7.60 -12.10 5.99
CA THR A 118 6.35 -12.85 5.82
C THR A 118 5.24 -11.97 5.25
N CYS A 119 5.11 -10.73 5.72
CA CYS A 119 4.15 -9.75 5.24
C CYS A 119 4.40 -9.40 3.76
N LEU A 120 5.65 -9.12 3.41
CA LEU A 120 6.05 -8.86 2.01
C LEU A 120 5.80 -10.06 1.11
N TRP A 121 6.15 -11.26 1.54
CA TRP A 121 5.90 -12.49 0.79
C TRP A 121 4.42 -12.71 0.53
N MET A 122 3.59 -12.55 1.55
CA MET A 122 2.12 -12.63 1.43
C MET A 122 1.60 -11.58 0.43
N PHE A 123 1.98 -10.31 0.60
CA PHE A 123 1.53 -9.22 -0.26
C PHE A 123 1.93 -9.42 -1.71
N LEU A 124 3.21 -9.67 -1.98
CA LEU A 124 3.73 -9.91 -3.33
C LEU A 124 3.12 -11.16 -3.96
N GLY A 125 2.87 -12.19 -3.15
CA GLY A 125 2.18 -13.41 -3.58
C GLY A 125 0.75 -13.13 -4.07
N ILE A 126 -0.01 -12.31 -3.35
CA ILE A 126 -1.37 -11.91 -3.74
C ILE A 126 -1.33 -11.08 -5.03
N VAL A 127 -0.48 -10.06 -5.09
CA VAL A 127 -0.34 -9.20 -6.28
C VAL A 127 0.05 -10.03 -7.52
N ARG A 128 1.07 -10.89 -7.39
CA ARG A 128 1.51 -11.76 -8.50
C ARG A 128 0.41 -12.70 -8.97
N ARG A 129 -0.30 -13.37 -8.05
CA ARG A 129 -1.40 -14.29 -8.41
C ARG A 129 -2.53 -13.55 -9.09
N SER A 130 -2.93 -12.37 -8.58
CA SER A 130 -3.96 -11.53 -9.20
C SER A 130 -3.57 -11.08 -10.59
N ALA A 131 -2.32 -10.66 -10.80
CA ALA A 131 -1.79 -10.27 -12.11
C ALA A 131 -1.80 -11.46 -13.09
N CYS A 132 -1.28 -12.61 -12.68
CA CYS A 132 -1.27 -13.81 -13.53
C CYS A 132 -2.70 -14.27 -13.87
N GLY A 133 -3.62 -14.22 -12.89
CA GLY A 133 -5.02 -14.56 -13.13
C GLY A 133 -5.71 -13.61 -14.09
N ALA A 134 -5.47 -12.30 -13.94
CA ALA A 134 -6.03 -11.30 -14.86
C ALA A 134 -5.54 -11.46 -16.30
N VAL A 135 -4.26 -11.81 -16.50
CA VAL A 135 -3.70 -12.05 -17.85
C VAL A 135 -4.30 -13.31 -18.48
N ARG A 136 -4.50 -14.37 -17.70
CA ARG A 136 -5.00 -15.67 -18.19
C ARG A 136 -6.51 -15.69 -18.40
N ALA A 137 -7.26 -14.86 -17.68
CA ALA A 137 -8.71 -14.83 -17.76
C ALA A 137 -9.19 -14.36 -19.13
N ALA A 138 -10.23 -15.02 -19.67
CA ALA A 138 -10.92 -14.55 -20.86
C ALA A 138 -11.56 -13.17 -20.61
N PRO A 139 -11.72 -12.35 -21.66
CA PRO A 139 -12.43 -11.07 -21.56
C PRO A 139 -13.82 -11.24 -20.96
N GLY A 140 -14.15 -10.44 -19.94
CA GLY A 140 -15.41 -10.51 -19.22
C GLY A 140 -15.34 -9.95 -17.81
N ILE A 141 -16.43 -10.05 -17.09
CA ILE A 141 -16.58 -9.49 -15.73
C ILE A 141 -15.47 -9.96 -14.78
N ARG A 142 -15.08 -11.21 -14.88
CA ARG A 142 -14.06 -11.81 -14.04
C ARG A 142 -12.68 -11.14 -14.24
N ARG A 143 -12.24 -11.03 -15.50
CA ARG A 143 -10.98 -10.34 -15.83
C ARG A 143 -11.04 -8.89 -15.37
N LEU A 144 -12.17 -8.22 -15.60
CA LEU A 144 -12.37 -6.85 -15.15
C LEU A 144 -12.22 -6.73 -13.63
N THR A 145 -12.84 -7.64 -12.86
CA THR A 145 -12.76 -7.62 -11.39
C THR A 145 -11.33 -7.89 -10.90
N LEU A 146 -10.61 -8.85 -11.49
CA LEU A 146 -9.20 -9.11 -11.15
C LEU A 146 -8.30 -7.90 -11.45
N CYS A 147 -8.51 -7.23 -12.59
CA CYS A 147 -7.79 -5.99 -12.91
C CYS A 147 -8.13 -4.85 -11.95
N ALA A 148 -9.39 -4.72 -11.55
CA ALA A 148 -9.82 -3.73 -10.56
C ALA A 148 -9.19 -4.00 -9.17
N CYS A 149 -9.18 -5.26 -8.72
CA CYS A 149 -8.50 -5.65 -7.48
C CYS A 149 -7.00 -5.37 -7.55
N LEU A 150 -6.35 -5.74 -8.66
CA LEU A 150 -4.92 -5.46 -8.87
C LEU A 150 -4.62 -3.95 -8.83
N GLY A 151 -5.43 -3.15 -9.52
CA GLY A 151 -5.32 -1.69 -9.51
C GLY A 151 -5.50 -1.10 -8.10
N ALA A 152 -6.45 -1.62 -7.34
CA ALA A 152 -6.68 -1.21 -5.95
C ALA A 152 -5.48 -1.58 -5.05
N LEU A 153 -4.94 -2.81 -5.17
CA LEU A 153 -3.77 -3.27 -4.41
C LEU A 153 -2.53 -2.44 -4.74
N VAL A 154 -2.27 -2.16 -6.02
CA VAL A 154 -1.16 -1.29 -6.43
C VAL A 154 -1.37 0.13 -5.93
N GLY A 155 -2.59 0.67 -6.04
CA GLY A 155 -2.90 2.02 -5.57
C GLY A 155 -2.70 2.21 -4.07
N ILE A 156 -3.16 1.25 -3.25
CA ILE A 156 -2.98 1.32 -1.79
C ILE A 156 -1.52 1.10 -1.40
N SER A 157 -0.77 0.26 -2.15
CA SER A 157 0.64 0.00 -1.83
C SER A 157 1.53 1.23 -1.96
N LEU A 158 1.17 2.19 -2.80
CA LEU A 158 1.88 3.47 -2.89
C LEU A 158 1.73 4.29 -1.61
N THR A 159 0.60 4.17 -0.91
CA THR A 159 0.40 4.85 0.37
C THR A 159 1.16 4.21 1.52
N PHE A 160 1.53 2.92 1.42
CA PHE A 160 2.31 2.21 2.43
C PHE A 160 3.68 2.82 2.72
N PHE A 161 4.24 3.58 1.76
CA PHE A 161 5.52 4.26 1.91
C PHE A 161 5.43 5.61 2.64
N VAL A 162 4.23 6.15 2.80
CA VAL A 162 4.03 7.50 3.38
C VAL A 162 3.04 7.51 4.54
N GLU A 163 2.33 6.39 4.76
CA GLU A 163 1.35 6.27 5.83
C GLU A 163 1.19 4.83 6.31
N TYR A 164 0.92 4.65 7.60
CA TYR A 164 0.55 3.39 8.20
C TYR A 164 -0.97 3.19 8.10
N VAL A 165 -1.45 2.87 6.89
CA VAL A 165 -2.88 2.77 6.58
C VAL A 165 -3.61 1.70 7.41
N TRP A 166 -2.92 0.68 7.89
CA TRP A 166 -3.52 -0.37 8.74
C TRP A 166 -3.80 0.10 10.17
N PHE A 167 -3.33 1.28 10.54
CA PHE A 167 -3.76 1.93 11.77
C PHE A 167 -5.27 2.23 11.78
N TYR A 168 -5.87 2.40 10.60
CA TYR A 168 -7.28 2.68 10.43
C TYR A 168 -8.05 1.39 10.11
N PRO A 169 -8.95 0.88 11.00
CA PRO A 169 -9.65 -0.39 10.80
C PRO A 169 -10.43 -0.47 9.48
N ARG A 170 -11.00 0.63 9.02
CA ARG A 170 -11.70 0.70 7.72
C ARG A 170 -10.80 0.39 6.53
N ASP A 171 -9.56 0.89 6.56
CA ASP A 171 -8.61 0.74 5.46
C ASP A 171 -8.01 -0.67 5.46
N LEU A 172 -7.77 -1.21 6.66
CA LEU A 172 -7.40 -2.60 6.88
C LEU A 172 -8.48 -3.56 6.35
N PHE A 173 -9.74 -3.30 6.71
CA PHE A 173 -10.87 -4.10 6.22
C PHE A 173 -10.98 -4.04 4.69
N ALA A 174 -10.91 -2.85 4.10
CA ALA A 174 -10.98 -2.66 2.65
C ALA A 174 -9.84 -3.41 1.92
N PHE A 175 -8.62 -3.35 2.47
CA PHE A 175 -7.47 -4.09 1.93
C PHE A 175 -7.74 -5.60 1.91
N PHE A 176 -8.13 -6.20 3.04
CA PHE A 176 -8.37 -7.63 3.10
C PHE A 176 -9.61 -8.06 2.31
N LEU A 177 -10.63 -7.20 2.18
CA LEU A 177 -11.77 -7.44 1.31
C LEU A 177 -11.34 -7.58 -0.15
N VAL A 178 -10.52 -6.66 -0.65
CA VAL A 178 -9.96 -6.71 -2.02
C VAL A 178 -9.12 -7.97 -2.22
N CYS A 179 -8.27 -8.31 -1.24
CA CYS A 179 -7.49 -9.56 -1.27
C CYS A 179 -8.40 -10.79 -1.32
N GLY A 180 -9.46 -10.82 -0.51
CA GLY A 180 -10.43 -11.93 -0.46
C GLY A 180 -11.17 -12.12 -1.78
N ILE A 181 -11.64 -11.02 -2.39
CA ILE A 181 -12.28 -11.06 -3.72
C ILE A 181 -11.33 -11.62 -4.77
N ALA A 182 -10.09 -11.09 -4.82
CA ALA A 182 -9.10 -11.54 -5.79
C ALA A 182 -8.79 -13.04 -5.64
N LEU A 183 -8.52 -13.49 -4.42
CA LEU A 183 -8.20 -14.90 -4.13
C LEU A 183 -9.41 -15.83 -4.34
N GLY A 184 -10.61 -15.38 -4.05
CA GLY A 184 -11.86 -16.14 -4.30
C GLY A 184 -12.05 -16.40 -5.79
N LEU A 185 -11.86 -15.40 -6.64
CA LEU A 185 -11.92 -15.55 -8.09
C LEU A 185 -10.85 -16.50 -8.64
N LEU A 186 -9.65 -16.49 -8.07
CA LEU A 186 -8.57 -17.40 -8.47
C LEU A 186 -8.85 -18.86 -8.08
N ARG A 187 -9.42 -19.09 -6.88
CA ARG A 187 -9.79 -20.44 -6.42
C ARG A 187 -10.91 -21.05 -7.25
N ALA A 188 -11.88 -20.28 -7.71
CA ALA A 188 -12.96 -20.77 -8.56
C ALA A 188 -12.44 -21.38 -9.86
N ASP A 189 -11.31 -20.88 -10.41
CA ASP A 189 -10.65 -21.48 -11.58
C ASP A 189 -10.00 -22.81 -11.29
N ASP A 190 -9.24 -22.84 -10.19
CA ASP A 190 -8.55 -24.08 -9.80
C ASP A 190 -9.57 -25.19 -9.55
N ALA A 191 -10.75 -24.87 -9.03
CA ALA A 191 -11.84 -25.82 -8.83
C ALA A 191 -12.50 -26.26 -10.15
N ALA A 192 -12.76 -25.32 -11.07
CA ALA A 192 -13.31 -25.63 -12.39
C ALA A 192 -12.35 -26.47 -13.26
N PHE A 193 -11.05 -26.21 -13.14
CA PHE A 193 -10.02 -26.98 -13.85
C PHE A 193 -9.85 -28.41 -13.30
N ARG A 194 -10.15 -28.63 -12.00
CA ARG A 194 -10.05 -29.94 -11.33
C ARG A 194 -11.32 -30.76 -11.39
N ALA A 195 -12.45 -30.18 -11.79
CA ALA A 195 -13.67 -30.92 -11.97
C ALA A 195 -13.47 -31.96 -13.09
N PRO A 196 -13.74 -33.28 -12.87
CA PRO A 196 -13.69 -34.26 -13.94
C PRO A 196 -14.63 -33.80 -15.04
N ALA A 197 -14.17 -33.89 -16.31
CA ALA A 197 -15.08 -33.75 -17.44
C ALA A 197 -16.07 -34.89 -17.32
N GLU A 198 -17.26 -34.62 -16.78
CA GLU A 198 -18.35 -35.57 -16.80
C GLU A 198 -18.70 -35.81 -18.28
N ALA A 199 -18.37 -37.03 -18.72
CA ALA A 199 -18.61 -37.54 -20.05
C ALA A 199 -20.11 -37.87 -20.23
#